data_d9c8a224e01ee9bbcdbbeaaee82a490e
#
_entry.id   d9c8a224e01ee9bbcdbbeaaee82a490e
#
_cell.length_a   1.000
_cell.length_b   1.000
_cell.length_c   1.000
_cell.angle_alpha   90.00
_cell.angle_beta   90.00
_cell.angle_gamma   90.00
#
_symmetry.space_group_name_H-M   'P 1'
#
loop_
_entity.id
_entity.type
_entity.pdbx_description
1 polymer ?
#
loop_
_entity_poly.entity_id
_entity_poly.type
_entity_poly.pdbx_seq_one_letter_code
_entity_poly.pdbx_strand_id
1 'polypeptide(L)'
;MKHAIIALIILMASVATAQQPPLASPLLDHLSGHWVLRGSIAGKPTTHDVDAEWIIQHHYLRLHEVSRERDAKGQPKYEAMIFVGWIDTAKTYTCVWLDVYGGSSIQSIGAAELRENELPFIFKDEKGEISFRNDWVYDPKAKSWAWQMDNVENGVNKPFGRVTLTRK
;
A
#
# COMPACT_ATOMS: atom_id res chain seq x y z
N MET A 1 71.85 -25.31 -1.38
CA MET A 1 70.97 -24.23 -0.93
C MET A 1 69.66 -24.31 -1.71
N LYS A 2 68.60 -24.76 -1.09
CA LYS A 2 67.26 -24.95 -1.72
C LYS A 2 66.37 -23.77 -1.31
N HIS A 3 66.00 -22.92 -2.27
CA HIS A 3 65.09 -21.81 -2.03
C HIS A 3 63.65 -22.32 -2.16
N ALA A 4 62.89 -22.29 -1.07
CA ALA A 4 61.45 -22.54 -1.06
C ALA A 4 60.74 -21.25 -1.39
N ILE A 5 59.99 -21.22 -2.50
CA ILE A 5 59.11 -20.12 -2.86
C ILE A 5 57.74 -20.40 -2.21
N ILE A 6 57.37 -19.60 -1.23
CA ILE A 6 56.04 -19.65 -0.62
C ILE A 6 55.11 -18.79 -1.49
N ALA A 7 54.22 -19.43 -2.23
CA ALA A 7 53.16 -18.75 -2.98
C ALA A 7 52.03 -18.37 -2.02
N LEU A 8 51.86 -17.07 -1.76
CA LEU A 8 50.74 -16.52 -0.98
C LEU A 8 49.49 -16.46 -1.87
N ILE A 9 48.55 -17.36 -1.67
CA ILE A 9 47.26 -17.34 -2.37
C ILE A 9 46.36 -16.35 -1.58
N ILE A 10 46.16 -15.16 -2.16
CA ILE A 10 45.18 -14.19 -1.63
C ILE A 10 43.80 -14.62 -2.12
N LEU A 11 43.00 -15.17 -1.21
CA LEU A 11 41.61 -15.53 -1.45
C LEU A 11 40.79 -14.22 -1.44
N MET A 12 40.48 -13.66 -2.61
CA MET A 12 39.54 -12.55 -2.76
C MET A 12 38.14 -13.07 -2.47
N ALA A 13 37.66 -12.88 -1.26
CA ALA A 13 36.26 -13.09 -0.94
C ALA A 13 35.45 -11.99 -1.65
N SER A 14 34.83 -12.36 -2.76
CA SER A 14 33.80 -11.50 -3.39
C SER A 14 32.64 -11.36 -2.43
N VAL A 15 32.51 -10.20 -1.77
CA VAL A 15 31.31 -9.83 -1.05
C VAL A 15 30.26 -9.60 -2.12
N ALA A 16 29.45 -10.62 -2.41
CA ALA A 16 28.22 -10.43 -3.16
C ALA A 16 27.35 -9.47 -2.34
N THR A 17 27.35 -8.20 -2.70
CA THR A 17 26.31 -7.28 -2.26
C THR A 17 25.00 -7.87 -2.78
N ALA A 18 24.23 -8.51 -1.91
CA ALA A 18 22.86 -8.88 -2.21
C ALA A 18 22.16 -7.59 -2.61
N GLN A 19 21.95 -7.42 -3.90
CA GLN A 19 21.18 -6.30 -4.44
C GLN A 19 19.76 -6.52 -3.93
N GLN A 20 19.38 -5.75 -2.90
CA GLN A 20 18.00 -5.75 -2.44
C GLN A 20 17.11 -5.50 -3.67
N PRO A 21 16.09 -6.33 -3.90
CA PRO A 21 15.16 -6.07 -4.98
C PRO A 21 14.60 -4.66 -4.79
N PRO A 22 14.26 -3.95 -5.88
CA PRO A 22 13.67 -2.62 -5.77
C PRO A 22 12.33 -2.73 -5.05
N LEU A 23 12.36 -2.49 -3.74
CA LEU A 23 11.21 -2.50 -2.83
C LEU A 23 10.28 -1.32 -3.08
N ALA A 24 10.79 -0.29 -3.70
CA ALA A 24 10.07 0.89 -4.08
C ALA A 24 9.60 0.75 -5.52
N SER A 25 8.31 0.50 -5.73
CA SER A 25 7.71 0.89 -7.00
C SER A 25 7.81 2.42 -7.09
N PRO A 26 8.35 2.97 -8.18
CA PRO A 26 8.30 4.43 -8.41
C PRO A 26 6.88 4.98 -8.30
N LEU A 27 5.87 4.15 -8.54
CA LEU A 27 4.48 4.52 -8.38
C LEU A 27 4.14 4.86 -6.92
N LEU A 28 4.58 4.04 -5.95
CA LEU A 28 4.31 4.30 -4.53
C LEU A 28 5.06 5.52 -3.99
N ASP A 29 6.19 5.90 -4.60
CA ASP A 29 6.88 7.14 -4.25
C ASP A 29 6.01 8.36 -4.51
N HIS A 30 5.16 8.31 -5.53
CA HIS A 30 4.19 9.37 -5.80
C HIS A 30 3.10 9.47 -4.73
N LEU A 31 2.85 8.40 -3.96
CA LEU A 31 1.87 8.41 -2.87
C LEU A 31 2.46 8.93 -1.55
N SER A 32 3.78 8.84 -1.34
CA SER A 32 4.43 9.41 -0.15
C SER A 32 4.15 10.90 -0.03
N GLY A 33 3.81 11.40 1.17
CA GLY A 33 3.55 12.80 1.51
C GLY A 33 2.18 13.03 2.14
N HIS A 34 1.69 14.29 2.06
CA HIS A 34 0.46 14.72 2.72
C HIS A 34 -0.64 14.96 1.69
N TRP A 35 -1.82 14.41 1.96
CA TRP A 35 -2.94 14.42 1.02
C TRP A 35 -4.24 14.83 1.70
N VAL A 36 -5.14 15.35 0.91
CA VAL A 36 -6.56 15.49 1.26
C VAL A 36 -7.36 14.58 0.36
N LEU A 37 -8.01 13.60 0.95
CA LEU A 37 -8.95 12.70 0.31
C LEU A 37 -10.33 13.34 0.33
N ARG A 38 -10.98 13.41 -0.82
CA ARG A 38 -12.37 13.91 -0.98
C ARG A 38 -13.14 13.03 -1.94
N GLY A 39 -14.42 12.87 -1.65
CA GLY A 39 -15.35 12.14 -2.52
C GLY A 39 -16.56 11.65 -1.75
N SER A 40 -16.98 10.42 -2.05
CA SER A 40 -18.11 9.76 -1.38
C SER A 40 -17.70 8.35 -0.97
N ILE A 41 -18.04 7.97 0.27
CA ILE A 41 -17.89 6.61 0.81
C ILE A 41 -19.23 6.20 1.42
N ALA A 42 -19.72 5.01 1.10
CA ALA A 42 -21.04 4.51 1.52
C ALA A 42 -22.17 5.51 1.23
N GLY A 43 -22.10 6.18 0.08
CA GLY A 43 -23.10 7.18 -0.35
C GLY A 43 -23.03 8.51 0.37
N LYS A 44 -22.03 8.73 1.27
CA LYS A 44 -21.90 9.99 2.04
C LYS A 44 -20.69 10.78 1.58
N PRO A 45 -20.80 12.10 1.38
CA PRO A 45 -19.64 12.96 1.15
C PRO A 45 -18.64 12.82 2.30
N THR A 46 -17.36 12.75 1.97
CA THR A 46 -16.31 12.58 2.97
C THR A 46 -15.10 13.44 2.68
N THR A 47 -14.38 13.84 3.72
CA THR A 47 -13.07 14.49 3.61
C THR A 47 -12.16 13.96 4.71
N HIS A 48 -11.05 13.35 4.29
CA HIS A 48 -10.04 12.85 5.22
C HIS A 48 -8.69 13.51 4.94
N ASP A 49 -7.85 13.60 5.96
CA ASP A 49 -6.43 13.85 5.81
C ASP A 49 -5.72 12.49 5.73
N VAL A 50 -4.73 12.38 4.83
CA VAL A 50 -3.95 11.16 4.65
C VAL A 50 -2.47 11.54 4.66
N ASP A 51 -1.73 10.96 5.59
CA ASP A 51 -0.28 11.11 5.69
C ASP A 51 0.38 9.78 5.31
N ALA A 52 1.21 9.80 4.26
CA ALA A 52 1.87 8.61 3.73
C ALA A 52 3.39 8.75 3.83
N GLU A 53 4.06 7.77 4.45
CA GLU A 53 5.50 7.76 4.61
C GLU A 53 6.09 6.36 4.47
N TRP A 54 7.32 6.29 3.95
CA TRP A 54 8.09 5.07 3.94
C TRP A 54 8.62 4.76 5.35
N ILE A 55 8.44 3.52 5.78
CA ILE A 55 8.88 3.02 7.08
C ILE A 55 9.72 1.75 6.91
N ILE A 56 10.34 1.30 8.01
CA ILE A 56 11.13 0.05 8.07
C ILE A 56 12.14 0.00 6.91
N GLN A 57 13.06 0.98 6.85
CA GLN A 57 14.11 1.07 5.84
C GLN A 57 13.56 1.03 4.39
N HIS A 58 12.45 1.71 4.15
CA HIS A 58 11.80 1.80 2.83
C HIS A 58 11.14 0.49 2.35
N HIS A 59 10.85 -0.44 3.29
CA HIS A 59 10.20 -1.70 2.94
C HIS A 59 8.68 -1.61 2.87
N TYR A 60 8.08 -0.66 3.60
CA TYR A 60 6.64 -0.47 3.65
C TYR A 60 6.29 1.00 3.51
N LEU A 61 5.25 1.29 2.73
CA LEU A 61 4.58 2.58 2.77
C LEU A 61 3.45 2.48 3.80
N ARG A 62 3.53 3.32 4.84
CA ARG A 62 2.46 3.48 5.84
C ARG A 62 1.60 4.68 5.44
N LEU A 63 0.28 4.50 5.41
CA LEU A 63 -0.66 5.61 5.31
C LEU A 63 -1.44 5.70 6.63
N HIS A 64 -1.60 6.92 7.13
CA HIS A 64 -2.49 7.25 8.24
C HIS A 64 -3.61 8.11 7.69
N GLU A 65 -4.81 7.57 7.63
CA GLU A 65 -6.02 8.22 7.13
C GLU A 65 -6.91 8.62 8.29
N VAL A 66 -7.31 9.89 8.35
CA VAL A 66 -8.14 10.43 9.44
C VAL A 66 -9.26 11.30 8.88
N SER A 67 -10.51 10.95 9.20
CA SER A 67 -11.67 11.77 8.87
C SER A 67 -11.62 13.14 9.56
N ARG A 68 -11.95 14.20 8.82
CA ARG A 68 -12.18 15.53 9.39
C ARG A 68 -13.49 15.62 10.16
N GLU A 69 -14.45 14.73 9.86
CA GLU A 69 -15.67 14.63 10.64
C GLU A 69 -15.39 14.05 12.01
N ARG A 70 -16.08 14.61 13.02
CA ARG A 70 -15.96 14.22 14.42
C ARG A 70 -17.27 13.63 14.93
N ASP A 71 -17.16 12.71 15.85
CA ASP A 71 -18.29 12.21 16.63
C ASP A 71 -18.64 13.16 17.79
N ALA A 72 -19.65 12.80 18.58
CA ALA A 72 -20.09 13.59 19.74
C ALA A 72 -19.03 13.71 20.86
N LYS A 73 -18.00 12.85 20.85
CA LYS A 73 -16.88 12.89 21.80
C LYS A 73 -15.66 13.62 21.24
N GLY A 74 -15.76 14.18 20.02
CA GLY A 74 -14.68 14.86 19.34
C GLY A 74 -13.63 13.92 18.68
N GLN A 75 -13.88 12.60 18.66
CA GLN A 75 -13.02 11.64 17.99
C GLN A 75 -13.28 11.64 16.48
N PRO A 76 -12.28 11.33 15.62
CA PRO A 76 -12.52 11.10 14.20
C PRO A 76 -13.61 10.06 14.00
N LYS A 77 -14.56 10.31 13.09
CA LYS A 77 -15.57 9.31 12.74
C LYS A 77 -14.98 8.11 12.00
N TYR A 78 -13.81 8.30 11.38
CA TYR A 78 -13.05 7.26 10.75
C TYR A 78 -11.55 7.51 10.91
N GLU A 79 -10.82 6.47 11.19
CA GLU A 79 -9.36 6.46 11.24
C GLU A 79 -8.86 5.10 10.78
N ALA A 80 -7.81 5.09 9.97
CA ALA A 80 -7.18 3.86 9.48
C ALA A 80 -5.65 3.99 9.44
N MET A 81 -4.99 2.87 9.70
CA MET A 81 -3.60 2.62 9.36
C MET A 81 -3.52 1.61 8.23
N ILE A 82 -2.86 1.99 7.15
CA ILE A 82 -2.73 1.16 5.96
C ILE A 82 -1.25 0.94 5.71
N PHE A 83 -0.85 -0.30 5.46
CA PHE A 83 0.54 -0.67 5.18
C PHE A 83 0.60 -1.35 3.82
N VAL A 84 1.41 -0.82 2.91
CA VAL A 84 1.63 -1.42 1.60
C VAL A 84 3.08 -1.87 1.51
N GLY A 85 3.30 -3.13 1.16
CA GLY A 85 4.61 -3.73 0.99
C GLY A 85 4.65 -4.65 -0.24
N TRP A 86 5.87 -5.01 -0.65
CA TRP A 86 6.11 -5.92 -1.75
C TRP A 86 6.41 -7.33 -1.24
N ILE A 87 5.82 -8.35 -1.87
CA ILE A 87 6.10 -9.76 -1.62
C ILE A 87 6.89 -10.31 -2.81
N ASP A 88 8.20 -10.45 -2.65
CA ASP A 88 9.10 -10.85 -3.75
C ASP A 88 8.80 -12.24 -4.30
N THR A 89 8.46 -13.20 -3.45
CA THR A 89 8.13 -14.57 -3.87
C THR A 89 6.84 -14.66 -4.69
N ALA A 90 5.86 -13.79 -4.40
CA ALA A 90 4.59 -13.76 -5.10
C ALA A 90 4.54 -12.70 -6.22
N LYS A 91 5.56 -11.80 -6.31
CA LYS A 91 5.60 -10.68 -7.25
C LYS A 91 4.34 -9.80 -7.17
N THR A 92 3.85 -9.57 -5.94
CA THR A 92 2.64 -8.81 -5.68
C THR A 92 2.87 -7.77 -4.58
N TYR A 93 2.07 -6.70 -4.60
CA TYR A 93 1.93 -5.82 -3.45
C TYR A 93 0.90 -6.39 -2.48
N THR A 94 1.20 -6.28 -1.19
CA THR A 94 0.22 -6.54 -0.13
C THR A 94 -0.21 -5.22 0.48
N CYS A 95 -1.49 -5.15 0.86
CA CYS A 95 -2.08 -4.05 1.60
C CYS A 95 -2.69 -4.60 2.88
N VAL A 96 -2.25 -4.11 4.04
CA VAL A 96 -2.89 -4.41 5.33
C VAL A 96 -3.66 -3.17 5.75
N TRP A 97 -4.99 -3.30 5.87
CA TRP A 97 -5.90 -2.21 6.19
C TRP A 97 -6.49 -2.42 7.58
N LEU A 98 -6.14 -1.55 8.51
CA LEU A 98 -6.59 -1.57 9.90
C LEU A 98 -7.35 -0.28 10.17
N ASP A 99 -8.60 -0.37 10.61
CA ASP A 99 -9.43 0.79 10.87
C ASP A 99 -10.24 0.70 12.16
N VAL A 100 -11.00 1.74 12.45
CA VAL A 100 -11.82 1.85 13.67
C VAL A 100 -12.91 0.78 13.79
N TYR A 101 -13.25 0.07 12.72
CA TYR A 101 -14.24 -1.02 12.76
C TYR A 101 -13.62 -2.36 13.14
N GLY A 102 -12.31 -2.37 13.37
CA GLY A 102 -11.51 -3.56 13.60
C GLY A 102 -10.98 -4.11 12.28
N GLY A 103 -10.07 -5.02 12.30
CA GLY A 103 -9.48 -5.48 11.06
C GLY A 103 -8.20 -6.25 11.34
N SER A 104 -8.32 -7.31 12.13
CA SER A 104 -7.22 -8.25 12.33
C SER A 104 -7.47 -9.58 11.62
N SER A 105 -8.50 -9.65 10.76
CA SER A 105 -8.81 -10.84 9.98
C SER A 105 -8.14 -10.82 8.60
N ILE A 106 -8.19 -11.93 7.91
CA ILE A 106 -7.70 -12.04 6.53
C ILE A 106 -8.39 -11.05 5.57
N GLN A 107 -9.61 -10.62 5.89
CA GLN A 107 -10.37 -9.63 5.13
C GLN A 107 -9.71 -8.24 5.11
N SER A 108 -8.79 -7.99 6.04
CA SER A 108 -8.00 -6.76 6.09
C SER A 108 -6.74 -6.81 5.22
N ILE A 109 -6.49 -7.93 4.53
CA ILE A 109 -5.29 -8.14 3.72
C ILE A 109 -5.70 -8.20 2.25
N GLY A 110 -5.27 -7.19 1.50
CA GLY A 110 -5.42 -7.12 0.05
C GLY A 110 -4.14 -7.48 -0.68
N ALA A 111 -4.26 -7.90 -1.93
CA ALA A 111 -3.14 -8.13 -2.83
C ALA A 111 -3.39 -7.43 -4.17
N ALA A 112 -2.33 -6.91 -4.79
CA ALA A 112 -2.39 -6.28 -6.10
C ALA A 112 -1.14 -6.59 -6.94
N GLU A 113 -1.35 -6.81 -8.24
CA GLU A 113 -0.29 -6.75 -9.22
C GLU A 113 -0.24 -5.32 -9.79
N LEU A 114 0.97 -4.77 -9.92
CA LEU A 114 1.15 -3.44 -10.49
C LEU A 114 0.74 -3.44 -11.97
N ARG A 115 -0.10 -2.49 -12.35
CA ARG A 115 -0.49 -2.23 -13.75
C ARG A 115 -0.22 -0.77 -14.06
N GLU A 116 0.82 -0.50 -14.82
CA GLU A 116 1.20 0.86 -15.22
C GLU A 116 1.12 1.88 -14.06
N ASN A 117 0.03 2.63 -13.94
CA ASN A 117 -0.22 3.63 -12.90
C ASN A 117 -1.31 3.18 -11.89
N GLU A 118 -1.55 1.88 -11.76
CA GLU A 118 -2.65 1.33 -10.98
C GLU A 118 -2.19 0.20 -10.07
N LEU A 119 -2.73 0.19 -8.85
CA LEU A 119 -2.64 -0.91 -7.89
C LEU A 119 -4.07 -1.39 -7.56
N PRO A 120 -4.58 -2.40 -8.28
CA PRO A 120 -5.93 -2.93 -8.09
C PRO A 120 -5.94 -3.94 -6.94
N PHE A 121 -6.08 -3.45 -5.71
CA PHE A 121 -6.13 -4.32 -4.54
C PHE A 121 -7.41 -5.15 -4.48
N ILE A 122 -7.23 -6.45 -4.28
CA ILE A 122 -8.30 -7.43 -4.11
C ILE A 122 -8.23 -7.96 -2.68
N PHE A 123 -9.33 -7.86 -1.95
CA PHE A 123 -9.51 -8.41 -0.62
C PHE A 123 -10.45 -9.61 -0.68
N LYS A 124 -10.16 -10.64 0.10
CA LYS A 124 -10.92 -11.89 0.12
C LYS A 124 -11.53 -12.12 1.49
N ASP A 125 -12.66 -12.80 1.50
CA ASP A 125 -13.28 -13.28 2.73
C ASP A 125 -12.60 -14.54 3.27
N GLU A 126 -13.11 -15.08 4.37
CA GLU A 126 -12.59 -16.30 5.03
C GLU A 126 -12.73 -17.55 4.15
N LYS A 127 -13.59 -17.53 3.13
CA LYS A 127 -13.76 -18.61 2.15
C LYS A 127 -12.80 -18.48 0.97
N GLY A 128 -12.04 -17.37 0.90
CA GLY A 128 -11.15 -17.07 -0.20
C GLY A 128 -11.85 -16.42 -1.41
N GLU A 129 -13.14 -16.08 -1.28
CA GLU A 129 -13.88 -15.37 -2.32
C GLU A 129 -13.59 -13.87 -2.25
N ILE A 130 -13.62 -13.20 -3.43
CA ILE A 130 -13.41 -11.76 -3.48
C ILE A 130 -14.60 -11.06 -2.82
N SER A 131 -14.34 -10.29 -1.76
CA SER A 131 -15.34 -9.54 -1.00
C SER A 131 -15.27 -8.03 -1.23
N PHE A 132 -14.07 -7.52 -1.56
CA PHE A 132 -13.87 -6.09 -1.76
C PHE A 132 -12.76 -5.82 -2.78
N ARG A 133 -12.90 -4.74 -3.54
CA ARG A 133 -11.88 -4.20 -4.46
C ARG A 133 -11.59 -2.75 -4.11
N ASN A 134 -10.34 -2.36 -4.21
CA ASN A 134 -9.93 -0.97 -4.07
C ASN A 134 -8.81 -0.68 -5.07
N ASP A 135 -9.18 -0.07 -6.19
CA ASP A 135 -8.26 0.27 -7.25
C ASP A 135 -7.66 1.66 -6.99
N TRP A 136 -6.36 1.70 -6.78
CA TRP A 136 -5.60 2.93 -6.58
C TRP A 136 -4.96 3.35 -7.89
N VAL A 137 -5.46 4.43 -8.48
CA VAL A 137 -5.05 4.91 -9.81
C VAL A 137 -4.36 6.26 -9.67
N TYR A 138 -3.12 6.35 -10.14
CA TYR A 138 -2.36 7.60 -10.17
C TYR A 138 -2.56 8.35 -11.49
N ASP A 139 -2.91 9.63 -11.42
CA ASP A 139 -2.89 10.54 -12.56
C ASP A 139 -1.60 11.37 -12.54
N PRO A 140 -0.63 11.09 -13.45
CA PRO A 140 0.64 11.81 -13.49
C PRO A 140 0.49 13.26 -13.94
N LYS A 141 -0.57 13.64 -14.66
CA LYS A 141 -0.83 15.01 -15.11
C LYS A 141 -1.38 15.85 -13.98
N ALA A 142 -2.40 15.33 -13.28
CA ALA A 142 -3.01 15.98 -12.12
C ALA A 142 -2.17 15.81 -10.84
N LYS A 143 -1.20 14.89 -10.82
CA LYS A 143 -0.42 14.49 -9.65
C LYS A 143 -1.33 14.14 -8.47
N SER A 144 -2.39 13.39 -8.76
CA SER A 144 -3.43 12.99 -7.82
C SER A 144 -3.66 11.48 -7.89
N TRP A 145 -4.32 10.94 -6.86
CA TRP A 145 -4.73 9.56 -6.82
C TRP A 145 -6.25 9.48 -6.80
N ALA A 146 -6.80 8.51 -7.52
CA ALA A 146 -8.19 8.11 -7.38
C ALA A 146 -8.24 6.74 -6.70
N TRP A 147 -9.09 6.58 -5.68
CA TRP A 147 -9.40 5.28 -5.10
C TRP A 147 -10.84 4.92 -5.46
N GLN A 148 -10.99 3.79 -6.12
CA GLN A 148 -12.27 3.25 -6.56
C GLN A 148 -12.56 1.98 -5.76
N MET A 149 -13.50 2.08 -4.84
CA MET A 149 -13.82 1.02 -3.88
C MET A 149 -15.15 0.39 -4.24
N ASP A 150 -15.18 -0.94 -4.32
CA ASP A 150 -16.39 -1.71 -4.61
C ASP A 150 -16.50 -2.89 -3.63
N ASN A 151 -17.69 -3.06 -3.02
CA ASN A 151 -18.06 -4.34 -2.41
C ASN A 151 -18.31 -5.36 -3.52
N VAL A 152 -17.99 -6.62 -3.28
CA VAL A 152 -18.29 -7.70 -4.23
C VAL A 152 -19.33 -8.62 -3.61
N GLU A 153 -20.51 -8.67 -4.20
CA GLU A 153 -21.64 -9.50 -3.77
C GLU A 153 -22.02 -10.46 -4.88
N ASN A 154 -21.93 -11.76 -4.63
CA ASN A 154 -22.19 -12.81 -5.62
C ASN A 154 -21.42 -12.60 -6.93
N GLY A 155 -20.15 -12.17 -6.85
CA GLY A 155 -19.30 -11.89 -8.00
C GLY A 155 -19.60 -10.57 -8.75
N VAL A 156 -20.55 -9.75 -8.26
CA VAL A 156 -20.93 -8.47 -8.84
C VAL A 156 -20.38 -7.32 -8.04
N ASN A 157 -19.66 -6.40 -8.71
CA ASN A 157 -19.14 -5.19 -8.07
C ASN A 157 -20.30 -4.22 -7.75
N LYS A 158 -20.32 -3.74 -6.50
CA LYS A 158 -21.27 -2.75 -5.98
C LYS A 158 -20.48 -1.52 -5.55
N PRO A 159 -20.65 -0.35 -6.14
CA PRO A 159 -19.94 0.85 -5.77
C PRO A 159 -20.06 1.15 -4.27
N PHE A 160 -18.93 1.26 -3.57
CA PHE A 160 -18.87 1.61 -2.16
C PHE A 160 -18.26 2.99 -1.94
N GLY A 161 -17.15 3.29 -2.64
CA GLY A 161 -16.47 4.58 -2.51
C GLY A 161 -15.82 5.03 -3.82
N ARG A 162 -15.83 6.33 -4.02
CA ARG A 162 -15.13 7.02 -5.11
C ARG A 162 -14.53 8.28 -4.53
N VAL A 163 -13.21 8.29 -4.39
CA VAL A 163 -12.49 9.40 -3.75
C VAL A 163 -11.25 9.78 -4.54
N THR A 164 -10.84 11.02 -4.40
CA THR A 164 -9.61 11.57 -4.99
C THR A 164 -8.73 12.13 -3.90
N LEU A 165 -7.44 11.79 -3.94
CA LEU A 165 -6.42 12.36 -3.09
C LEU A 165 -5.69 13.45 -3.87
N THR A 166 -5.66 14.65 -3.34
CA THR A 166 -4.88 15.78 -3.87
C THR A 166 -3.83 16.20 -2.84
N ARG A 167 -2.68 16.67 -3.30
CA ARG A 167 -1.63 17.16 -2.39
C ARG A 167 -2.17 18.26 -1.48
N LYS A 168 -1.71 18.25 -0.23
CA LYS A 168 -2.02 19.25 0.78
C LYS A 168 -1.08 20.44 0.67
#